data_9b938f7abd199b13dc2d8fbc6e187663
#
_entry.id   9b938f7abd199b13dc2d8fbc6e187663
#
_cell.length_a   1.000
_cell.length_b   1.000
_cell.length_c   1.000
_cell.angle_alpha   90.00
_cell.angle_beta   90.00
_cell.angle_gamma   90.00
#
_symmetry.space_group_name_H-M   'P 1'
#
loop_
_entity.id
_entity.type
_entity.pdbx_description
1 polymer ?
#
loop_
_entity_poly.entity_id
_entity_poly.type
_entity_poly.pdbx_seq_one_letter_code
_entity_poly.pdbx_strand_id
1 'polypeptide(L)'
;PSGPLLRIGHDRFIPGLRKLVESVRQASGTHTKLLIQIIDFLTVKRRPEPQKYFERFLQIKKRHREALAELQSGSHWLVATDAEIRSFLKTAPDEVVERVLDERELESLRFGYRERVTDTELPHIKDLPAVLPTIFADAARRAREAGFDGVELHYAHAYTMAGFLSALNNRDDGYGGPRENRLRLPLEVYQAVRQKVGSDYVVGVRFLADEVIEGGNRVDDAVYFGVEF
;
A
#
# COMPACT_ATOMS: atom_id res chain seq x y z
N PRO A 1 4.16 8.06 2.67
CA PRO A 1 3.36 8.87 3.59
C PRO A 1 3.88 10.30 3.59
N SER A 2 2.97 11.23 3.51
CA SER A 2 3.22 12.66 3.37
C SER A 2 3.40 13.36 4.71
N GLY A 3 4.27 12.87 5.57
CA GLY A 3 4.59 13.54 6.84
C GLY A 3 4.25 12.73 8.09
N PRO A 4 4.35 13.33 9.28
CA PRO A 4 4.07 12.66 10.54
C PRO A 4 2.56 12.44 10.69
N LEU A 5 2.14 11.19 10.66
CA LEU A 5 0.75 10.79 10.91
C LEU A 5 0.58 10.34 12.36
N LEU A 6 -0.61 10.54 12.91
CA LEU A 6 -1.01 9.93 14.18
C LEU A 6 -0.92 8.41 14.06
N ARG A 7 -0.53 7.75 15.13
CA ARG A 7 -0.40 6.29 15.17
C ARG A 7 -1.43 5.70 16.11
N ILE A 8 -2.05 4.59 15.68
CA ILE A 8 -3.05 3.85 16.44
C ILE A 8 -2.76 2.35 16.52
N GLY A 9 -1.63 1.90 16.00
CA GLY A 9 -1.25 0.49 15.93
C GLY A 9 -0.84 -0.16 17.26
N HIS A 10 -0.83 0.57 18.39
CA HIS A 10 -0.43 0.03 19.70
C HIS A 10 -1.13 0.78 20.82
N ASP A 11 -1.45 0.09 21.93
CA ASP A 11 -2.19 0.65 23.09
C ASP A 11 -1.50 1.85 23.74
N ARG A 12 -0.17 1.94 23.67
CA ARG A 12 0.60 3.09 24.17
C ARG A 12 0.18 4.44 23.56
N PHE A 13 -0.51 4.44 22.43
CA PHE A 13 -0.98 5.66 21.77
C PHE A 13 -2.33 6.15 22.30
N ILE A 14 -3.10 5.30 23.01
CA ILE A 14 -4.43 5.64 23.53
C ILE A 14 -4.40 6.90 24.41
N PRO A 15 -3.46 7.10 25.38
CA PRO A 15 -3.47 8.29 26.21
C PRO A 15 -3.27 9.58 25.43
N GLY A 16 -2.40 9.57 24.40
CA GLY A 16 -2.19 10.74 23.54
C GLY A 16 -3.39 11.07 22.65
N LEU A 17 -4.02 10.04 22.09
CA LEU A 17 -5.24 10.17 21.30
C LEU A 17 -6.41 10.67 22.16
N ARG A 18 -6.54 10.21 23.41
CA ARG A 18 -7.55 10.69 24.36
C ARG A 18 -7.39 12.19 24.66
N LYS A 19 -6.17 12.66 24.90
CA LYS A 19 -5.89 14.09 25.11
C LYS A 19 -6.33 14.93 23.90
N LEU A 20 -6.10 14.43 22.68
CA LEU A 20 -6.58 15.10 21.47
C LEU A 20 -8.11 15.23 21.46
N VAL A 21 -8.83 14.13 21.74
CA VAL A 21 -10.30 14.13 21.82
C VAL A 21 -10.81 15.09 22.89
N GLU A 22 -10.22 15.04 24.09
CA GLU A 22 -10.57 15.92 25.21
C GLU A 22 -10.36 17.41 24.87
N SER A 23 -9.22 17.76 24.23
CA SER A 23 -8.93 19.12 23.81
C SER A 23 -9.97 19.66 22.81
N VAL A 24 -10.36 18.85 21.82
CA VAL A 24 -11.37 19.26 20.84
C VAL A 24 -12.74 19.41 21.50
N ARG A 25 -13.14 18.47 22.37
CA ARG A 25 -14.42 18.52 23.09
C ARG A 25 -14.50 19.75 23.99
N GLN A 26 -13.42 20.06 24.71
CA GLN A 26 -13.35 21.26 25.55
C GLN A 26 -13.49 22.54 24.71
N ALA A 27 -12.76 22.63 23.57
CA ALA A 27 -12.82 23.80 22.71
C ALA A 27 -14.15 23.99 22.00
N SER A 28 -14.84 22.90 21.67
CA SER A 28 -16.14 22.91 20.94
C SER A 28 -17.36 22.87 21.85
N GLY A 29 -17.22 22.88 23.19
CA GLY A 29 -18.34 22.70 24.10
C GLY A 29 -19.06 21.37 23.92
N THR A 30 -18.36 20.32 23.52
CA THR A 30 -18.87 18.96 23.27
C THR A 30 -19.75 18.79 22.03
N HIS A 31 -19.97 19.83 21.23
CA HIS A 31 -20.81 19.75 20.02
C HIS A 31 -20.18 19.00 18.86
N THR A 32 -18.85 19.04 18.76
CA THR A 32 -18.11 18.40 17.64
C THR A 32 -18.01 16.88 17.82
N LYS A 33 -18.42 16.15 16.79
CA LYS A 33 -18.16 14.71 16.68
C LYS A 33 -16.81 14.47 16.01
N LEU A 34 -16.04 13.53 16.55
CA LEU A 34 -14.70 13.22 16.10
C LEU A 34 -14.64 11.79 15.58
N LEU A 35 -14.28 11.65 14.30
CA LEU A 35 -13.95 10.38 13.70
C LEU A 35 -12.44 10.34 13.40
N ILE A 36 -11.83 9.18 13.53
CA ILE A 36 -10.44 8.96 13.12
C ILE A 36 -10.39 8.02 11.93
N GLN A 37 -9.60 8.38 10.91
CA GLN A 37 -9.31 7.50 9.79
C GLN A 37 -8.29 6.44 10.19
N ILE A 38 -8.60 5.16 9.89
CA ILE A 38 -7.67 4.04 10.02
C ILE A 38 -7.12 3.72 8.65
N ILE A 39 -5.81 3.84 8.49
CA ILE A 39 -5.09 3.69 7.22
C ILE A 39 -3.95 2.70 7.42
N ASP A 40 -3.78 1.78 6.47
CA ASP A 40 -2.62 0.92 6.35
C ASP A 40 -1.78 1.29 5.12
N PHE A 41 -0.46 1.18 5.26
CA PHE A 41 0.49 1.54 4.22
C PHE A 41 1.46 0.39 3.97
N LEU A 42 1.61 0.00 2.72
CA LEU A 42 2.74 -0.80 2.26
C LEU A 42 4.01 0.05 2.19
N THR A 43 5.14 -0.59 2.02
CA THR A 43 6.43 0.09 1.95
C THR A 43 6.51 0.98 0.72
N VAL A 44 6.81 2.26 0.95
CA VAL A 44 7.15 3.23 -0.09
C VAL A 44 8.50 3.85 0.25
N LYS A 45 9.45 3.76 -0.68
CA LYS A 45 10.77 4.41 -0.55
C LYS A 45 10.86 5.56 -1.55
N ARG A 46 11.43 6.66 -1.14
CA ARG A 46 11.65 7.82 -2.01
C ARG A 46 12.54 7.44 -3.20
N ARG A 47 12.34 8.11 -4.33
CA ARG A 47 13.23 8.02 -5.47
C ARG A 47 14.67 8.28 -5.02
N PRO A 48 15.61 7.35 -5.26
CA PRO A 48 17.01 7.58 -5.02
C PRO A 48 17.62 8.46 -6.11
N GLU A 49 18.77 9.05 -5.84
CA GLU A 49 19.62 9.57 -6.91
C GLU A 49 20.05 8.41 -7.81
N PRO A 50 20.04 8.55 -9.15
CA PRO A 50 20.33 7.45 -10.09
C PRO A 50 21.64 6.72 -9.77
N GLN A 51 22.70 7.46 -9.44
CA GLN A 51 23.98 6.87 -9.07
C GLN A 51 23.87 5.96 -7.85
N LYS A 52 23.18 6.42 -6.79
CA LYS A 52 22.95 5.62 -5.57
C LYS A 52 22.08 4.41 -5.82
N TYR A 53 21.14 4.51 -6.79
CA TYR A 53 20.30 3.37 -7.16
C TYR A 53 21.17 2.21 -7.65
N PHE A 54 22.02 2.45 -8.64
CA PHE A 54 22.89 1.42 -9.17
C PHE A 54 23.92 0.91 -8.14
N GLU A 55 24.50 1.79 -7.34
CA GLU A 55 25.53 1.41 -6.36
C GLU A 55 24.99 0.56 -5.20
N ARG A 56 23.77 0.84 -4.73
CA ARG A 56 23.30 0.32 -3.44
C ARG A 56 21.98 -0.46 -3.50
N PHE A 57 21.11 -0.18 -4.45
CA PHE A 57 19.73 -0.69 -4.43
C PHE A 57 19.45 -1.72 -5.52
N LEU A 58 20.06 -1.60 -6.70
CA LEU A 58 19.90 -2.58 -7.76
C LEU A 58 20.55 -3.91 -7.37
N GLN A 59 19.76 -4.96 -7.31
CA GLN A 59 20.23 -6.33 -7.14
C GLN A 59 20.50 -6.93 -8.53
N ILE A 60 21.78 -7.25 -8.81
CA ILE A 60 22.14 -7.86 -10.08
C ILE A 60 21.65 -9.31 -10.11
N LYS A 61 20.88 -9.63 -11.14
CA LYS A 61 20.29 -10.95 -11.42
C LYS A 61 20.86 -11.51 -12.73
N LYS A 62 20.66 -12.80 -12.96
CA LYS A 62 21.08 -13.48 -14.21
C LYS A 62 20.59 -12.76 -15.47
N ARG A 63 19.30 -12.34 -15.49
CA ARG A 63 18.72 -11.62 -16.61
C ARG A 63 19.45 -10.33 -17.02
N HIS A 64 20.04 -9.58 -16.05
CA HIS A 64 20.81 -8.38 -16.37
C HIS A 64 22.07 -8.72 -17.14
N ARG A 65 22.75 -9.83 -16.79
CA ARG A 65 23.92 -10.35 -17.47
C ARG A 65 23.59 -10.80 -18.89
N GLU A 66 22.48 -11.51 -19.04
CA GLU A 66 21.98 -12.00 -20.33
C GLU A 66 21.60 -10.83 -21.24
N ALA A 67 20.85 -9.85 -20.74
CA ALA A 67 20.47 -8.65 -21.49
C ALA A 67 21.71 -7.83 -21.93
N LEU A 68 22.70 -7.66 -21.07
CA LEU A 68 23.93 -6.97 -21.43
C LEU A 68 24.77 -7.75 -22.45
N ALA A 69 24.85 -9.07 -22.33
CA ALA A 69 25.57 -9.92 -23.30
C ALA A 69 24.95 -9.82 -24.70
N GLU A 70 23.64 -9.76 -24.78
CA GLU A 70 22.89 -9.58 -26.03
C GLU A 70 23.12 -8.17 -26.61
N LEU A 71 22.90 -7.13 -25.80
CA LEU A 71 22.95 -5.74 -26.23
C LEU A 71 24.35 -5.27 -26.63
N GLN A 72 25.36 -5.74 -25.94
CA GLN A 72 26.76 -5.29 -26.14
C GLN A 72 27.58 -6.32 -26.92
N SER A 73 26.96 -7.37 -27.48
CA SER A 73 27.59 -8.45 -28.24
C SER A 73 28.82 -9.01 -27.53
N GLY A 74 28.76 -9.16 -26.20
CA GLY A 74 29.93 -9.55 -25.39
C GLY A 74 29.62 -10.63 -24.36
N SER A 75 30.08 -11.87 -24.59
CA SER A 75 29.90 -12.98 -23.66
C SER A 75 30.53 -12.77 -22.27
N HIS A 76 31.46 -11.80 -22.13
CA HIS A 76 32.07 -11.46 -20.83
C HIS A 76 31.02 -10.98 -19.82
N TRP A 77 29.91 -10.37 -20.26
CA TRP A 77 28.84 -9.94 -19.36
C TRP A 77 28.15 -11.07 -18.60
N LEU A 78 28.18 -12.28 -19.14
CA LEU A 78 27.60 -13.47 -18.46
C LEU A 78 28.38 -13.83 -17.18
N VAL A 79 29.66 -13.50 -17.11
CA VAL A 79 30.54 -13.78 -15.98
C VAL A 79 31.03 -12.52 -15.25
N ALA A 80 30.63 -11.33 -15.72
CA ALA A 80 31.00 -10.06 -15.12
C ALA A 80 30.54 -9.99 -13.65
N THR A 81 31.32 -9.33 -12.82
CA THR A 81 30.95 -9.10 -11.42
C THR A 81 29.78 -8.13 -11.29
N ASP A 82 29.06 -8.19 -10.17
CA ASP A 82 27.99 -7.23 -9.87
C ASP A 82 28.51 -5.78 -9.88
N ALA A 83 29.75 -5.56 -9.44
CA ALA A 83 30.35 -4.24 -9.42
C ALA A 83 30.61 -3.68 -10.83
N GLU A 84 31.08 -4.51 -11.74
CA GLU A 84 31.27 -4.13 -13.15
C GLU A 84 29.96 -3.78 -13.82
N ILE A 85 28.91 -4.60 -13.63
CA ILE A 85 27.57 -4.34 -14.19
C ILE A 85 26.99 -3.04 -13.64
N ARG A 86 27.07 -2.81 -12.32
CA ARG A 86 26.61 -1.57 -11.70
C ARG A 86 27.36 -0.34 -12.21
N SER A 87 28.68 -0.47 -12.36
CA SER A 87 29.53 0.60 -12.88
C SER A 87 29.17 0.95 -14.33
N PHE A 88 28.93 -0.05 -15.16
CA PHE A 88 28.49 0.14 -16.54
C PHE A 88 27.12 0.83 -16.60
N LEU A 89 26.10 0.29 -15.91
CA LEU A 89 24.73 0.83 -15.93
C LEU A 89 24.65 2.27 -15.39
N LYS A 90 25.55 2.66 -14.49
CA LYS A 90 25.63 4.03 -13.95
C LYS A 90 25.94 5.08 -15.02
N THR A 91 26.63 4.71 -16.09
CA THR A 91 27.06 5.60 -17.18
C THR A 91 26.47 5.23 -18.54
N ALA A 92 25.68 4.16 -18.58
CA ALA A 92 25.02 3.71 -19.80
C ALA A 92 23.94 4.70 -20.28
N PRO A 93 23.71 4.80 -21.58
CA PRO A 93 22.57 5.54 -22.13
C PRO A 93 21.23 4.99 -21.60
N ASP A 94 20.21 5.87 -21.52
CA ASP A 94 18.88 5.51 -21.01
C ASP A 94 18.27 4.33 -21.77
N GLU A 95 18.46 4.24 -23.08
CA GLU A 95 17.96 3.15 -23.94
C GLU A 95 18.55 1.78 -23.53
N VAL A 96 19.79 1.75 -23.07
CA VAL A 96 20.43 0.54 -22.57
C VAL A 96 19.86 0.17 -21.20
N VAL A 97 19.71 1.15 -20.30
CA VAL A 97 19.13 0.96 -18.99
C VAL A 97 17.69 0.42 -19.10
N GLU A 98 16.88 0.97 -20.00
CA GLU A 98 15.50 0.52 -20.25
C GLU A 98 15.40 -0.91 -20.75
N ARG A 99 16.37 -1.38 -21.52
CA ARG A 99 16.39 -2.76 -22.02
C ARG A 99 16.95 -3.77 -21.02
N VAL A 100 17.78 -3.33 -20.08
CA VAL A 100 18.42 -4.20 -19.08
C VAL A 100 17.59 -4.35 -17.81
N LEU A 101 16.94 -3.26 -17.35
CA LEU A 101 16.11 -3.27 -16.16
C LEU A 101 14.68 -3.74 -16.49
N ASP A 102 14.05 -4.45 -15.56
CA ASP A 102 12.61 -4.72 -15.66
C ASP A 102 11.78 -3.49 -15.29
N GLU A 103 10.47 -3.59 -15.54
CA GLU A 103 9.51 -2.52 -15.26
C GLU A 103 9.57 -2.04 -13.79
N ARG A 104 9.67 -2.97 -12.83
CA ARG A 104 9.72 -2.65 -11.39
C ARG A 104 11.02 -1.97 -10.99
N GLU A 105 12.10 -2.33 -11.62
CA GLU A 105 13.41 -1.70 -11.41
C GLU A 105 13.47 -0.31 -12.04
N LEU A 106 12.89 -0.14 -13.24
CA LEU A 106 12.72 1.17 -13.88
C LEU A 106 11.80 2.07 -13.07
N GLU A 107 10.69 1.56 -12.55
CA GLU A 107 9.80 2.29 -11.63
C GLU A 107 10.57 2.76 -10.39
N SER A 108 11.36 1.85 -9.78
CA SER A 108 12.14 2.17 -8.58
C SER A 108 13.22 3.23 -8.85
N LEU A 109 13.87 3.18 -10.00
CA LEU A 109 14.86 4.17 -10.44
C LEU A 109 14.20 5.55 -10.68
N ARG A 110 13.06 5.57 -11.36
CA ARG A 110 12.42 6.80 -11.85
C ARG A 110 11.52 7.48 -10.82
N PHE A 111 10.81 6.69 -9.99
CA PHE A 111 9.76 7.17 -9.10
C PHE A 111 9.97 6.77 -7.63
N GLY A 112 10.82 5.78 -7.37
CA GLY A 112 11.01 5.18 -6.06
C GLY A 112 10.30 3.82 -5.92
N TYR A 113 10.78 3.03 -4.97
CA TYR A 113 10.24 1.69 -4.71
C TYR A 113 8.86 1.77 -4.03
N ARG A 114 7.91 1.01 -4.55
CA ARG A 114 6.57 0.84 -3.96
C ARG A 114 6.20 -0.64 -3.94
N GLU A 115 5.82 -1.15 -2.78
CA GLU A 115 5.15 -2.44 -2.68
C GLU A 115 3.69 -2.33 -3.15
N ARG A 116 3.21 -3.38 -3.79
CA ARG A 116 1.81 -3.53 -4.26
C ARG A 116 1.17 -4.72 -3.57
N VAL A 117 -0.13 -4.73 -3.43
CA VAL A 117 -0.87 -5.88 -2.89
C VAL A 117 -0.70 -7.14 -3.75
N THR A 118 -0.27 -6.98 -4.98
CA THR A 118 0.00 -8.06 -5.96
C THR A 118 1.41 -8.65 -5.89
N ASP A 119 2.31 -8.11 -5.06
CA ASP A 119 3.68 -8.62 -4.87
C ASP A 119 3.66 -9.86 -3.93
N THR A 120 2.86 -10.89 -4.30
CA THR A 120 2.57 -12.06 -3.45
C THR A 120 3.75 -13.00 -3.24
N GLU A 121 4.84 -12.82 -3.96
CA GLU A 121 6.13 -13.45 -3.70
C GLU A 121 6.78 -12.96 -2.40
N LEU A 122 6.37 -11.79 -1.89
CA LEU A 122 6.80 -11.27 -0.61
C LEU A 122 5.90 -11.84 0.50
N PRO A 123 6.43 -12.60 1.48
CA PRO A 123 5.61 -13.28 2.48
C PRO A 123 4.67 -12.34 3.23
N HIS A 124 5.13 -11.14 3.62
CA HIS A 124 4.31 -10.16 4.33
C HIS A 124 3.18 -9.57 3.46
N ILE A 125 3.32 -9.53 2.14
CA ILE A 125 2.24 -9.13 1.22
C ILE A 125 1.24 -10.28 1.03
N LYS A 126 1.76 -11.51 0.89
CA LYS A 126 0.93 -12.70 0.79
C LYS A 126 0.01 -12.85 2.01
N ASP A 127 0.53 -12.56 3.20
CA ASP A 127 -0.17 -12.76 4.47
C ASP A 127 -1.13 -11.60 4.84
N LEU A 128 -1.21 -10.52 4.05
CA LEU A 128 -2.10 -9.38 4.33
C LEU A 128 -3.56 -9.78 4.62
N PRO A 129 -4.20 -10.70 3.85
CA PRO A 129 -5.58 -11.10 4.15
C PRO A 129 -5.76 -11.73 5.53
N ALA A 130 -4.77 -12.45 6.01
CA ALA A 130 -4.84 -13.09 7.33
C ALA A 130 -4.66 -12.11 8.49
N VAL A 131 -3.92 -11.01 8.31
CA VAL A 131 -3.52 -10.12 9.41
C VAL A 131 -4.31 -8.81 9.46
N LEU A 132 -4.72 -8.24 8.31
CA LEU A 132 -5.36 -6.93 8.26
C LEU A 132 -6.70 -6.86 9.03
N PRO A 133 -7.60 -7.86 9.00
CA PRO A 133 -8.83 -7.81 9.77
C PRO A 133 -8.60 -7.55 11.27
N THR A 134 -7.64 -8.25 11.87
CA THR A 134 -7.29 -8.08 13.29
C THR A 134 -6.63 -6.73 13.56
N ILE A 135 -5.73 -6.28 12.68
CA ILE A 135 -5.02 -5.00 12.83
C ILE A 135 -6.02 -3.83 12.82
N PHE A 136 -6.95 -3.81 11.87
CA PHE A 136 -7.98 -2.77 11.77
C PHE A 136 -8.97 -2.83 12.93
N ALA A 137 -9.43 -4.02 13.32
CA ALA A 137 -10.32 -4.20 14.46
C ALA A 137 -9.71 -3.69 15.76
N ASP A 138 -8.44 -4.00 16.03
CA ASP A 138 -7.73 -3.53 17.21
C ASP A 138 -7.47 -2.01 17.17
N ALA A 139 -7.22 -1.43 15.99
CA ALA A 139 -7.12 0.02 15.82
C ALA A 139 -8.46 0.71 16.14
N ALA A 140 -9.58 0.15 15.66
CA ALA A 140 -10.92 0.68 15.96
C ALA A 140 -11.27 0.58 17.46
N ARG A 141 -10.92 -0.52 18.13
CA ARG A 141 -11.03 -0.64 19.59
C ARG A 141 -10.27 0.50 20.30
N ARG A 142 -9.01 0.76 19.91
CA ARG A 142 -8.21 1.85 20.49
C ARG A 142 -8.82 3.22 20.24
N ALA A 143 -9.41 3.45 19.08
CA ALA A 143 -10.13 4.68 18.79
C ALA A 143 -11.33 4.86 19.74
N ARG A 144 -12.15 3.81 19.93
CA ARG A 144 -13.28 3.83 20.87
C ARG A 144 -12.81 4.08 22.30
N GLU A 145 -11.77 3.40 22.77
CA GLU A 145 -11.18 3.59 24.11
C GLU A 145 -10.56 4.99 24.30
N ALA A 146 -10.03 5.59 23.25
CA ALA A 146 -9.54 6.98 23.29
C ALA A 146 -10.67 8.01 23.31
N GLY A 147 -11.92 7.61 23.02
CA GLY A 147 -13.09 8.46 23.10
C GLY A 147 -13.53 9.08 21.77
N PHE A 148 -13.02 8.62 20.61
CA PHE A 148 -13.56 9.02 19.32
C PHE A 148 -15.01 8.55 19.16
N ASP A 149 -15.82 9.33 18.46
CA ASP A 149 -17.24 9.03 18.20
C ASP A 149 -17.42 7.98 17.08
N GLY A 150 -16.37 7.72 16.30
CA GLY A 150 -16.39 6.73 15.24
C GLY A 150 -15.02 6.57 14.55
N VAL A 151 -14.97 5.64 13.61
CA VAL A 151 -13.84 5.40 12.73
C VAL A 151 -14.26 5.47 11.26
N GLU A 152 -13.35 5.89 10.40
CA GLU A 152 -13.48 5.79 8.95
C GLU A 152 -12.39 4.85 8.43
N LEU A 153 -12.77 3.74 7.80
CA LEU A 153 -11.85 2.80 7.18
C LEU A 153 -11.40 3.38 5.84
N HIS A 154 -10.10 3.58 5.68
CA HIS A 154 -9.57 4.26 4.51
C HIS A 154 -9.20 3.27 3.40
N TYR A 155 -10.08 3.13 2.43
CA TYR A 155 -9.98 2.24 1.27
C TYR A 155 -9.77 3.02 -0.04
N ALA A 156 -9.05 4.15 0.03
CA ALA A 156 -8.83 5.07 -1.10
C ALA A 156 -7.35 5.43 -1.29
N HIS A 157 -7.06 6.31 -2.25
CA HIS A 157 -5.78 6.97 -2.50
C HIS A 157 -4.59 6.01 -2.74
N ALA A 158 -4.84 4.88 -3.40
CA ALA A 158 -3.84 3.87 -3.74
C ALA A 158 -3.05 3.31 -2.53
N TYR A 159 -3.64 3.35 -1.33
CA TYR A 159 -3.12 2.66 -0.16
C TYR A 159 -3.54 1.18 -0.15
N THR A 160 -3.14 0.41 0.86
CA THR A 160 -3.29 -1.05 0.88
C THR A 160 -4.70 -1.51 0.52
N MET A 161 -5.71 -0.99 1.19
CA MET A 161 -7.11 -1.43 0.97
C MET A 161 -7.66 -0.98 -0.38
N ALA A 162 -7.27 0.21 -0.87
CA ALA A 162 -7.59 0.64 -2.24
C ALA A 162 -6.94 -0.28 -3.27
N GLY A 163 -5.73 -0.76 -3.01
CA GLY A 163 -5.05 -1.74 -3.85
C GLY A 163 -5.82 -3.06 -3.97
N PHE A 164 -6.45 -3.53 -2.88
CA PHE A 164 -7.31 -4.72 -2.92
C PHE A 164 -8.58 -4.48 -3.74
N LEU A 165 -9.23 -3.33 -3.61
CA LEU A 165 -10.43 -2.98 -4.39
C LEU A 165 -10.14 -2.73 -5.86
N SER A 166 -8.91 -2.33 -6.23
CA SER A 166 -8.54 -1.92 -7.57
C SER A 166 -8.84 -2.99 -8.61
N ALA A 167 -9.34 -2.58 -9.78
CA ALA A 167 -9.51 -3.47 -10.93
C ALA A 167 -8.19 -4.03 -11.47
N LEU A 168 -7.05 -3.39 -11.12
CA LEU A 168 -5.71 -3.87 -11.44
C LEU A 168 -5.19 -4.94 -10.47
N ASN A 169 -5.95 -5.28 -9.43
CA ASN A 169 -5.59 -6.34 -8.50
C ASN A 169 -5.87 -7.71 -9.12
N ASN A 170 -4.81 -8.35 -9.59
CA ASN A 170 -4.83 -9.65 -10.26
C ASN A 170 -4.35 -10.80 -9.37
N ARG A 171 -4.45 -10.69 -8.03
CA ARG A 171 -4.13 -11.80 -7.11
C ARG A 171 -4.96 -13.03 -7.48
N ASP A 172 -4.34 -14.20 -7.39
CA ASP A 172 -4.92 -15.51 -7.71
C ASP A 172 -5.34 -16.34 -6.48
N ASP A 173 -5.16 -15.76 -5.28
CA ASP A 173 -5.47 -16.39 -3.99
C ASP A 173 -6.91 -16.14 -3.49
N GLY A 174 -7.79 -15.69 -4.35
CA GLY A 174 -9.19 -15.41 -4.03
C GLY A 174 -9.45 -14.00 -3.49
N TYR A 175 -8.43 -13.12 -3.47
CA TYR A 175 -8.53 -11.72 -3.06
C TYR A 175 -8.26 -10.74 -4.21
N GLY A 176 -8.33 -11.19 -5.46
CA GLY A 176 -8.13 -10.39 -6.67
C GLY A 176 -8.91 -10.92 -7.86
N GLY A 177 -8.77 -10.28 -9.02
CA GLY A 177 -9.50 -10.61 -10.24
C GLY A 177 -10.94 -10.11 -10.23
N PRO A 178 -11.98 -10.97 -10.19
CA PRO A 178 -13.38 -10.56 -10.14
C PRO A 178 -13.67 -9.60 -8.97
N ARG A 179 -14.60 -8.65 -9.18
CA ARG A 179 -14.90 -7.61 -8.16
C ARG A 179 -15.35 -8.19 -6.82
N GLU A 180 -16.01 -9.33 -6.80
CA GLU A 180 -16.43 -10.06 -5.60
C GLU A 180 -15.22 -10.49 -4.77
N ASN A 181 -14.15 -10.96 -5.42
CA ASN A 181 -12.91 -11.33 -4.75
C ASN A 181 -12.13 -10.10 -4.27
N ARG A 182 -12.11 -9.03 -5.07
CA ARG A 182 -11.45 -7.77 -4.70
C ARG A 182 -12.11 -7.11 -3.49
N LEU A 183 -13.42 -7.26 -3.34
CA LEU A 183 -14.19 -6.78 -2.20
C LEU A 183 -14.04 -7.65 -0.95
N ARG A 184 -13.65 -8.91 -1.07
CA ARG A 184 -13.64 -9.89 0.04
C ARG A 184 -12.87 -9.39 1.26
N LEU A 185 -11.59 -9.04 1.11
CA LEU A 185 -10.80 -8.53 2.26
C LEU A 185 -11.35 -7.22 2.83
N PRO A 186 -11.70 -6.21 2.04
CA PRO A 186 -12.39 -5.02 2.55
C PRO A 186 -13.62 -5.32 3.41
N LEU A 187 -14.46 -6.28 3.03
CA LEU A 187 -15.61 -6.72 3.84
C LEU A 187 -15.19 -7.48 5.10
N GLU A 188 -14.21 -8.38 5.01
CA GLU A 188 -13.70 -9.09 6.19
C GLU A 188 -13.13 -8.12 7.22
N VAL A 189 -12.42 -7.08 6.79
CA VAL A 189 -11.93 -6.00 7.66
C VAL A 189 -13.09 -5.22 8.27
N TYR A 190 -14.07 -4.81 7.45
CA TYR A 190 -15.26 -4.11 7.96
C TYR A 190 -16.00 -4.93 9.01
N GLN A 191 -16.23 -6.21 8.74
CA GLN A 191 -16.94 -7.13 9.65
C GLN A 191 -16.15 -7.33 10.96
N ALA A 192 -14.83 -7.51 10.87
CA ALA A 192 -13.97 -7.63 12.06
C ALA A 192 -13.99 -6.36 12.93
N VAL A 193 -13.96 -5.19 12.29
CA VAL A 193 -14.10 -3.89 12.98
C VAL A 193 -15.48 -3.80 13.63
N ARG A 194 -16.55 -4.07 12.90
CA ARG A 194 -17.93 -4.01 13.41
C ARG A 194 -18.13 -4.96 14.59
N GLN A 195 -17.62 -6.19 14.48
CA GLN A 195 -17.67 -7.15 15.58
C GLN A 195 -16.92 -6.66 16.82
N LYS A 196 -15.77 -5.99 16.63
CA LYS A 196 -14.92 -5.52 17.71
C LYS A 196 -15.48 -4.31 18.45
N VAL A 197 -16.12 -3.37 17.72
CA VAL A 197 -16.62 -2.12 18.30
C VAL A 197 -18.14 -2.10 18.54
N GLY A 198 -18.86 -3.16 18.16
CA GLY A 198 -20.32 -3.26 18.37
C GLY A 198 -21.13 -2.44 17.36
N SER A 199 -22.48 -2.57 17.43
CA SER A 199 -23.41 -1.95 16.48
C SER A 199 -23.69 -0.47 16.76
N ASP A 200 -23.41 -0.01 17.97
CA ASP A 200 -23.68 1.36 18.45
C ASP A 200 -22.56 2.36 18.11
N TYR A 201 -21.45 1.89 17.55
CA TYR A 201 -20.31 2.72 17.20
C TYR A 201 -20.28 3.06 15.70
N VAL A 202 -20.01 4.33 15.35
CA VAL A 202 -19.98 4.74 13.94
C VAL A 202 -18.75 4.13 13.24
N VAL A 203 -19.00 3.40 12.15
CA VAL A 203 -17.97 2.85 11.25
C VAL A 203 -18.34 3.26 9.83
N GLY A 204 -17.52 4.13 9.25
CA GLY A 204 -17.65 4.55 7.85
C GLY A 204 -16.56 3.92 6.99
N VAL A 205 -16.78 3.91 5.68
CA VAL A 205 -15.81 3.45 4.69
C VAL A 205 -15.61 4.56 3.65
N ARG A 206 -14.35 4.90 3.38
CA ARG A 206 -13.99 5.82 2.30
C ARG A 206 -13.32 5.03 1.18
N PHE A 207 -13.91 5.00 0.00
CA PHE A 207 -13.35 4.36 -1.19
C PHE A 207 -13.49 5.26 -2.43
N LEU A 208 -12.84 4.91 -3.53
CA LEU A 208 -12.86 5.68 -4.76
C LEU A 208 -14.11 5.37 -5.58
N ALA A 209 -14.76 6.40 -6.11
CA ALA A 209 -15.86 6.26 -7.06
C ALA A 209 -15.36 5.88 -8.46
N ASP A 210 -14.15 6.31 -8.81
CA ASP A 210 -13.48 6.02 -10.07
C ASP A 210 -11.97 6.09 -9.83
N GLU A 211 -11.18 5.18 -10.43
CA GLU A 211 -9.72 5.20 -10.33
C GLU A 211 -9.08 6.16 -11.35
N VAL A 212 -9.82 6.59 -12.37
CA VAL A 212 -9.39 7.52 -13.42
C VAL A 212 -8.12 7.05 -14.15
N ILE A 213 -7.89 5.73 -14.19
CA ILE A 213 -6.78 5.09 -14.90
C ILE A 213 -7.31 4.04 -15.89
N GLU A 214 -6.54 3.70 -16.90
CA GLU A 214 -6.90 2.64 -17.83
C GLU A 214 -7.00 1.30 -17.12
N GLY A 215 -8.07 0.54 -17.38
CA GLY A 215 -8.33 -0.74 -16.71
C GLY A 215 -8.73 -0.64 -15.23
N GLY A 216 -8.81 0.56 -14.66
CA GLY A 216 -9.22 0.78 -13.27
C GLY A 216 -10.73 0.68 -13.05
N ASN A 217 -11.15 0.65 -11.78
CA ASN A 217 -12.57 0.69 -11.40
C ASN A 217 -13.29 1.91 -11.94
N ARG A 218 -14.57 1.72 -12.23
CA ARG A 218 -15.51 2.77 -12.65
C ARG A 218 -16.67 2.89 -11.65
N VAL A 219 -17.54 3.85 -11.88
CA VAL A 219 -18.67 4.16 -11.00
C VAL A 219 -19.53 2.93 -10.70
N ASP A 220 -19.73 2.02 -11.66
CA ASP A 220 -20.51 0.79 -11.46
C ASP A 220 -19.86 -0.15 -10.44
N ASP A 221 -18.52 -0.25 -10.42
CA ASP A 221 -17.81 -0.99 -9.38
C ASP A 221 -18.00 -0.33 -8.01
N ALA A 222 -17.90 1.00 -7.95
CA ALA A 222 -18.09 1.75 -6.72
C ALA A 222 -19.52 1.62 -6.16
N VAL A 223 -20.54 1.64 -7.03
CA VAL A 223 -21.92 1.37 -6.64
C VAL A 223 -22.06 -0.03 -6.05
N TYR A 224 -21.48 -1.03 -6.71
CA TYR A 224 -21.46 -2.40 -6.19
C TYR A 224 -20.81 -2.47 -4.80
N PHE A 225 -19.63 -1.90 -4.62
CA PHE A 225 -18.94 -1.89 -3.33
C PHE A 225 -19.76 -1.16 -2.25
N GLY A 226 -20.36 -0.02 -2.60
CA GLY A 226 -21.17 0.77 -1.67
C GLY A 226 -22.44 0.09 -1.20
N VAL A 227 -23.01 -0.83 -2.01
CA VAL A 227 -24.19 -1.63 -1.62
C VAL A 227 -23.79 -2.75 -0.65
N GLU A 228 -22.60 -3.30 -0.83
CA GLU A 228 -22.11 -4.42 -0.02
C GLU A 228 -21.57 -3.99 1.35
N PHE A 229 -21.09 -2.74 1.51
CA PHE A 229 -20.67 -2.16 2.80
C PHE A 229 -21.86 -1.73 3.67
#